data_94123d6f6cd5e9cd6971b7fad5976859
#
_entry.id   94123d6f6cd5e9cd6971b7fad5976859
#
_cell.length_a   1.000
_cell.length_b   1.000
_cell.length_c   1.000
_cell.angle_alpha   90.00
_cell.angle_beta   90.00
_cell.angle_gamma   90.00
#
_symmetry.space_group_name_H-M   'P 1'
#
loop_
_entity.id
_entity.type
_entity.pdbx_description
1 polymer ?
#
loop_
_entity_poly.entity_id
_entity_poly.type
_entity_poly.pdbx_seq_one_letter_code
_entity_poly.pdbx_strand_id
1 'polypeptide(L)'
;AIQQLDPKLVSRVVEIANIKQALGSKREATHFPNSLKTAVKKWVKFRENNPKAMEGIKKAGFAPTVQYIYRMLHLKPDLETASILGWKQGSKKKGNIEEIEKRTLIDFKGLSDIEIAQKIQDEKLPVLGALGALPEKISPVVAAALLEQASGNQAVILRNLFDSQGLLKDKEVLKVFTEKIKTAKTALDRVEKLNTEVDEDVQKVLKTAKAEKRKDDVGDIGRVFVHIDISGSMYNAIEFAKKNGAIIAECIKNPEENFFWGAFNTSGFIIDKPKSFEKDGFMAALYGLHSGGGTNCLACYKEARLNNCDTDIYITDQGHTTGDVADMIQNFDAAGIPRPKTVVIVDFSYGRGNSYFKNRLEYLGIPVAVIQPDALTESAL
;
A
#
# COMPACT_ATOMS: atom_id res chain seq x y z
N ALA A 1 0.41 -16.33 2.22
CA ALA A 1 0.25 -15.05 2.96
C ALA A 1 0.69 -15.13 4.43
N ILE A 2 0.20 -16.08 5.25
CA ILE A 2 0.52 -16.13 6.70
C ILE A 2 2.02 -16.41 6.98
N GLN A 3 2.73 -17.08 6.09
CA GLN A 3 4.16 -17.42 6.26
C GLN A 3 5.08 -16.20 6.33
N GLN A 4 4.66 -15.07 5.77
CA GLN A 4 5.41 -13.81 5.75
C GLN A 4 5.06 -12.88 6.91
N LEU A 5 4.07 -13.23 7.73
CA LEU A 5 3.64 -12.39 8.83
C LEU A 5 4.68 -12.35 9.96
N ASP A 6 4.76 -11.20 10.58
CA ASP A 6 5.51 -10.93 11.79
C ASP A 6 4.97 -11.77 12.97
N PRO A 7 5.83 -12.27 13.90
CA PRO A 7 5.42 -13.04 15.07
C PRO A 7 4.35 -12.35 15.91
N LYS A 8 4.42 -11.03 16.07
CA LYS A 8 3.48 -10.23 16.84
C LYS A 8 2.08 -10.22 16.22
N LEU A 9 2.00 -10.15 14.89
CA LEU A 9 0.73 -10.23 14.16
C LEU A 9 0.12 -11.64 14.26
N VAL A 10 0.94 -12.68 14.12
CA VAL A 10 0.48 -14.06 14.29
C VAL A 10 -0.02 -14.30 15.72
N SER A 11 0.69 -13.79 16.73
CA SER A 11 0.25 -13.86 18.13
C SER A 11 -1.10 -13.18 18.35
N ARG A 12 -1.29 -11.97 17.81
CA ARG A 12 -2.58 -11.25 17.90
C ARG A 12 -3.73 -12.01 17.24
N VAL A 13 -3.49 -12.62 16.09
CA VAL A 13 -4.50 -13.44 15.40
C VAL A 13 -4.88 -14.64 16.27
N VAL A 14 -3.88 -15.29 16.91
CA VAL A 14 -4.09 -16.40 17.83
C VAL A 14 -4.87 -15.96 19.08
N GLU A 15 -4.53 -14.81 19.65
CA GLU A 15 -5.23 -14.23 20.82
C GLU A 15 -6.68 -13.86 20.49
N ILE A 16 -6.94 -13.19 19.36
CA ILE A 16 -8.30 -12.81 18.93
C ILE A 16 -9.16 -14.06 18.71
N ALA A 17 -8.62 -15.08 18.09
CA ALA A 17 -9.33 -16.34 17.87
C ALA A 17 -9.67 -17.02 19.21
N ASN A 18 -8.77 -16.95 20.19
CA ASN A 18 -8.98 -17.50 21.53
C ASN A 18 -10.04 -16.72 22.32
N ILE A 19 -10.03 -15.39 22.25
CA ILE A 19 -11.02 -14.50 22.90
C ILE A 19 -12.42 -14.73 22.31
N LYS A 20 -12.54 -14.83 20.98
CA LYS A 20 -13.82 -15.09 20.32
C LYS A 20 -14.43 -16.45 20.73
N GLN A 21 -13.60 -17.45 21.00
CA GLN A 21 -14.04 -18.72 21.55
C GLN A 21 -14.55 -18.60 22.99
N ALA A 22 -13.84 -17.83 23.82
CA ALA A 22 -14.23 -17.62 25.22
C ALA A 22 -15.57 -16.86 25.36
N LEU A 23 -15.90 -16.00 24.39
CA LEU A 23 -17.14 -15.21 24.37
C LEU A 23 -18.34 -15.95 23.73
N GLY A 24 -18.10 -17.02 23.00
CA GLY A 24 -19.11 -17.58 22.05
C GLY A 24 -19.78 -18.91 22.44
N SER A 25 -19.36 -19.66 23.45
CA SER A 25 -20.07 -20.89 23.84
C SER A 25 -19.79 -21.37 25.26
N LYS A 26 -20.85 -21.76 25.96
CA LYS A 26 -20.81 -22.51 27.25
C LYS A 26 -20.32 -23.97 27.07
N ARG A 27 -19.85 -24.37 25.91
CA ARG A 27 -19.34 -25.70 25.64
C ARG A 27 -17.93 -25.65 25.05
N GLU A 28 -17.01 -26.12 25.87
CA GLU A 28 -15.63 -26.53 25.54
C GLU A 28 -14.74 -25.53 24.80
N ALA A 29 -14.01 -24.79 25.57
CA ALA A 29 -12.98 -23.81 25.20
C ALA A 29 -11.70 -24.43 24.56
N THR A 30 -11.80 -25.43 23.67
CA THR A 30 -10.61 -26.14 23.16
C THR A 30 -10.47 -26.19 21.64
N HIS A 31 -11.34 -25.59 20.88
CA HIS A 31 -11.26 -25.75 19.42
C HIS A 31 -10.92 -24.44 18.70
N PHE A 32 -9.63 -24.19 18.66
CA PHE A 32 -9.04 -23.30 17.66
C PHE A 32 -9.49 -23.77 16.25
N PRO A 33 -10.00 -22.88 15.36
CA PRO A 33 -10.42 -23.29 14.02
C PRO A 33 -9.31 -24.08 13.32
N ASN A 34 -9.61 -25.27 12.83
CA ASN A 34 -8.60 -26.17 12.24
C ASN A 34 -7.83 -25.52 11.09
N SER A 35 -8.50 -24.67 10.30
CA SER A 35 -7.86 -23.89 9.22
C SER A 35 -6.80 -22.94 9.77
N LEU A 36 -7.09 -22.21 10.84
CA LEU A 36 -6.14 -21.30 11.47
C LEU A 36 -5.00 -22.08 12.14
N LYS A 37 -5.31 -23.16 12.86
CA LYS A 37 -4.30 -24.04 13.44
C LYS A 37 -3.34 -24.58 12.39
N THR A 38 -3.86 -25.01 11.24
CA THR A 38 -3.05 -25.49 10.11
C THR A 38 -2.18 -24.38 9.52
N ALA A 39 -2.74 -23.17 9.35
CA ALA A 39 -2.00 -22.04 8.82
C ALA A 39 -0.86 -21.60 9.76
N VAL A 40 -1.10 -21.54 11.06
CA VAL A 40 -0.07 -21.17 12.05
C VAL A 40 0.96 -22.29 12.21
N LYS A 41 0.57 -23.56 12.13
CA LYS A 41 1.52 -24.69 12.07
C LYS A 41 2.46 -24.58 10.86
N LYS A 42 1.94 -24.22 9.68
CA LYS A 42 2.77 -23.99 8.49
C LYS A 42 3.71 -22.81 8.69
N TRP A 43 3.26 -21.74 9.34
CA TRP A 43 4.10 -20.60 9.70
C TRP A 43 5.26 -20.99 10.63
N VAL A 44 4.96 -21.75 11.68
CA VAL A 44 5.95 -22.28 12.63
C VAL A 44 6.97 -23.14 11.91
N LYS A 45 6.51 -24.13 11.12
CA LYS A 45 7.38 -25.04 10.36
C LYS A 45 8.30 -24.33 9.37
N PHE A 46 7.77 -23.32 8.68
CA PHE A 46 8.57 -22.48 7.78
C PHE A 46 9.72 -21.78 8.52
N ARG A 47 9.48 -21.35 9.77
CA ARG A 47 10.49 -20.72 10.62
C ARG A 47 11.47 -21.72 11.24
N GLU A 48 11.01 -22.89 11.68
CA GLU A 48 11.87 -23.95 12.16
C GLU A 48 12.87 -24.42 11.09
N ASN A 49 12.45 -24.54 9.85
CA ASN A 49 13.32 -24.90 8.73
C ASN A 49 14.35 -23.82 8.37
N ASN A 50 14.33 -22.68 9.04
CA ASN A 50 15.28 -21.58 8.86
C ASN A 50 15.81 -21.07 10.21
N PRO A 51 16.84 -21.71 10.80
CA PRO A 51 17.40 -21.33 12.08
C PRO A 51 17.81 -19.86 12.18
N LYS A 52 18.38 -19.30 11.10
CA LYS A 52 18.74 -17.87 11.05
C LYS A 52 17.52 -16.94 11.21
N ALA A 53 16.37 -17.31 10.65
CA ALA A 53 15.13 -16.56 10.83
C ALA A 53 14.62 -16.66 12.29
N MET A 54 14.79 -17.81 12.95
CA MET A 54 14.46 -18.01 14.35
C MET A 54 15.40 -17.21 15.27
N GLU A 55 16.69 -17.22 14.99
CA GLU A 55 17.66 -16.35 15.68
C GLU A 55 17.29 -14.85 15.53
N GLY A 56 16.92 -14.43 14.32
CA GLY A 56 16.42 -13.08 14.06
C GLY A 56 15.22 -12.71 14.93
N ILE A 57 14.29 -13.63 15.11
CA ILE A 57 13.12 -13.48 16.00
C ILE A 57 13.57 -13.30 17.46
N LYS A 58 14.54 -14.09 17.93
CA LYS A 58 15.09 -13.95 19.30
C LYS A 58 15.80 -12.60 19.45
N LYS A 59 16.68 -12.24 18.53
CA LYS A 59 17.41 -10.97 18.52
C LYS A 59 16.46 -9.77 18.52
N ALA A 60 15.30 -9.88 17.85
CA ALA A 60 14.26 -8.86 17.83
C ALA A 60 13.37 -8.86 19.11
N GLY A 61 13.66 -9.68 20.10
CA GLY A 61 12.89 -9.74 21.36
C GLY A 61 11.55 -10.48 21.26
N PHE A 62 11.25 -11.17 20.15
CA PHE A 62 9.98 -11.87 19.96
C PHE A 62 9.98 -13.34 20.42
N ALA A 63 11.05 -13.81 21.06
CA ALA A 63 11.11 -15.18 21.59
C ALA A 63 9.94 -15.53 22.50
N PRO A 64 9.54 -14.68 23.49
CA PRO A 64 8.38 -14.96 24.33
C PRO A 64 7.07 -15.09 23.55
N THR A 65 6.89 -14.25 22.50
CA THR A 65 5.72 -14.29 21.64
C THR A 65 5.63 -15.59 20.85
N VAL A 66 6.75 -16.07 20.31
CA VAL A 66 6.79 -17.34 19.58
C VAL A 66 6.60 -18.53 20.55
N GLN A 67 7.20 -18.51 21.74
CA GLN A 67 6.94 -19.50 22.77
C GLN A 67 5.46 -19.58 23.15
N TYR A 68 4.77 -18.43 23.22
CA TYR A 68 3.33 -18.36 23.46
C TYR A 68 2.55 -19.08 22.34
N ILE A 69 2.90 -18.85 21.05
CA ILE A 69 2.26 -19.52 19.90
C ILE A 69 2.41 -21.04 20.00
N TYR A 70 3.61 -21.53 20.32
CA TYR A 70 3.84 -22.97 20.52
C TYR A 70 2.96 -23.56 21.63
N ARG A 71 2.85 -22.86 22.77
CA ARG A 71 2.02 -23.30 23.91
C ARG A 71 0.55 -23.34 23.54
N MET A 72 0.04 -22.27 22.94
CA MET A 72 -1.37 -22.16 22.55
C MET A 72 -1.81 -23.24 21.55
N LEU A 73 -0.92 -23.67 20.67
CA LEU A 73 -1.19 -24.66 19.67
C LEU A 73 -0.79 -26.08 20.08
N HIS A 74 -0.29 -26.26 21.31
CA HIS A 74 0.26 -27.53 21.81
C HIS A 74 1.31 -28.12 20.85
N LEU A 75 2.16 -27.26 20.28
CA LEU A 75 3.25 -27.67 19.40
C LEU A 75 4.52 -27.92 20.23
N LYS A 76 5.32 -28.88 19.80
CA LYS A 76 6.66 -29.09 20.33
C LYS A 76 7.67 -28.53 19.33
N PRO A 77 8.54 -27.57 19.75
CA PRO A 77 9.63 -27.12 18.91
C PRO A 77 10.65 -28.26 18.71
N ASP A 78 11.39 -28.23 17.60
CA ASP A 78 12.58 -29.05 17.50
C ASP A 78 13.67 -28.59 18.49
N LEU A 79 14.73 -29.39 18.63
CA LEU A 79 15.78 -29.11 19.64
C LEU A 79 16.52 -27.81 19.37
N GLU A 80 16.77 -27.49 18.09
CA GLU A 80 17.47 -26.28 17.69
C GLU A 80 16.62 -25.04 17.96
N THR A 81 15.36 -25.05 17.53
CA THR A 81 14.40 -23.96 17.79
C THR A 81 14.17 -23.77 19.31
N ALA A 82 14.05 -24.85 20.06
CA ALA A 82 13.90 -24.79 21.52
C ALA A 82 15.11 -24.09 22.18
N SER A 83 16.31 -24.41 21.74
CA SER A 83 17.55 -23.80 22.19
C SER A 83 17.61 -22.32 21.84
N ILE A 84 17.37 -21.98 20.56
CA ILE A 84 17.34 -20.59 20.08
C ILE A 84 16.35 -19.74 20.88
N LEU A 85 15.14 -20.24 21.11
CA LEU A 85 14.10 -19.52 21.84
C LEU A 85 14.32 -19.48 23.37
N GLY A 86 15.35 -20.13 23.88
CA GLY A 86 15.61 -20.21 25.33
C GLY A 86 14.56 -21.05 26.06
N TRP A 87 14.00 -22.07 25.41
CA TRP A 87 13.00 -22.94 26.02
C TRP A 87 13.66 -23.92 26.96
N LYS A 88 13.41 -23.78 28.27
CA LYS A 88 13.88 -24.75 29.25
C LYS A 88 13.09 -26.06 29.06
N GLN A 89 13.61 -26.97 28.26
CA GLN A 89 13.12 -28.33 28.27
C GLN A 89 13.54 -28.98 29.61
N GLY A 90 12.55 -29.37 30.37
CA GLY A 90 12.80 -30.26 31.50
C GLY A 90 13.45 -31.53 30.99
N SER A 91 14.69 -31.75 31.36
CA SER A 91 15.48 -32.99 31.31
C SER A 91 16.42 -33.28 30.13
N LYS A 92 17.65 -33.45 30.48
CA LYS A 92 18.59 -34.56 30.14
C LYS A 92 19.42 -34.54 28.85
N LYS A 93 19.38 -33.55 27.96
CA LYS A 93 20.50 -33.40 27.03
C LYS A 93 21.02 -31.95 27.03
N LYS A 94 22.08 -31.74 27.82
CA LYS A 94 22.97 -30.58 27.72
C LYS A 94 23.72 -30.65 26.40
N GLY A 95 23.16 -30.09 25.32
CA GLY A 95 23.92 -29.70 24.15
C GLY A 95 24.20 -28.21 24.28
N ASN A 96 25.35 -27.78 23.86
CA ASN A 96 26.00 -26.43 23.91
C ASN A 96 25.07 -25.20 23.88
N ILE A 97 24.26 -25.03 24.92
CA ILE A 97 23.35 -23.88 25.10
C ILE A 97 24.17 -22.60 25.30
N GLU A 98 25.31 -22.68 25.98
CA GLU A 98 26.20 -21.53 26.20
C GLU A 98 26.82 -20.96 24.91
N GLU A 99 27.10 -21.78 23.93
CA GLU A 99 27.65 -21.32 22.65
C GLU A 99 26.59 -20.66 21.75
N ILE A 100 25.34 -21.13 21.83
CA ILE A 100 24.20 -20.56 21.11
C ILE A 100 23.75 -19.25 21.79
N GLU A 101 23.73 -19.18 23.12
CA GLU A 101 23.41 -17.94 23.83
C GLU A 101 24.43 -16.83 23.55
N LYS A 102 25.72 -17.16 23.44
CA LYS A 102 26.77 -16.19 23.06
C LYS A 102 26.61 -15.64 21.62
N ARG A 103 26.10 -16.47 20.71
CA ARG A 103 25.89 -16.06 19.31
C ARG A 103 24.64 -15.20 19.08
N THR A 104 23.68 -15.22 20.01
CA THR A 104 22.37 -14.59 19.81
C THR A 104 22.22 -13.21 20.43
N LEU A 105 23.12 -12.77 21.28
CA LEU A 105 23.12 -11.44 21.85
C LEU A 105 23.86 -10.48 20.90
N ILE A 106 23.13 -9.54 20.35
CA ILE A 106 23.73 -8.39 19.67
C ILE A 106 24.26 -7.50 20.79
N ASP A 107 25.58 -7.36 20.85
CA ASP A 107 26.25 -6.49 21.81
C ASP A 107 27.18 -5.52 21.07
N PHE A 108 26.94 -4.24 21.29
CA PHE A 108 27.74 -3.14 20.74
C PHE A 108 28.55 -2.41 21.82
N LYS A 109 28.56 -2.94 23.04
CA LYS A 109 29.22 -2.29 24.16
C LYS A 109 30.73 -2.18 23.94
N GLY A 110 31.24 -0.95 24.02
CA GLY A 110 32.66 -0.66 23.84
C GLY A 110 33.12 -0.55 22.38
N LEU A 111 32.24 -0.70 21.42
CA LEU A 111 32.56 -0.51 20.01
C LEU A 111 32.36 0.95 19.60
N SER A 112 33.20 1.43 18.71
CA SER A 112 33.01 2.71 18.02
C SER A 112 31.88 2.62 16.99
N ASP A 113 31.33 3.76 16.55
CA ASP A 113 30.25 3.82 15.55
C ASP A 113 30.63 3.13 14.24
N ILE A 114 31.88 3.21 13.84
CA ILE A 114 32.40 2.55 12.63
C ILE A 114 32.41 1.03 12.80
N GLU A 115 32.87 0.55 13.94
CA GLU A 115 32.88 -0.89 14.25
C GLU A 115 31.45 -1.44 14.39
N ILE A 116 30.53 -0.66 14.95
CA ILE A 116 29.11 -1.00 15.01
C ILE A 116 28.53 -1.12 13.60
N ALA A 117 28.78 -0.14 12.74
CA ALA A 117 28.31 -0.14 11.36
C ALA A 117 28.86 -1.35 10.59
N GLN A 118 30.16 -1.63 10.68
CA GLN A 118 30.79 -2.80 10.08
C GLN A 118 30.15 -4.10 10.57
N LYS A 119 29.98 -4.24 11.89
CA LYS A 119 29.37 -5.43 12.48
C LYS A 119 27.92 -5.65 12.00
N ILE A 120 27.15 -4.58 11.84
CA ILE A 120 25.79 -4.66 11.27
C ILE A 120 25.82 -5.20 9.85
N GLN A 121 26.77 -4.73 9.03
CA GLN A 121 26.90 -5.14 7.63
C GLN A 121 27.45 -6.56 7.49
N ASP A 122 28.56 -6.87 8.16
CA ASP A 122 29.27 -8.15 8.04
C ASP A 122 28.44 -9.32 8.56
N GLU A 123 27.81 -9.15 9.72
CA GLU A 123 26.96 -10.17 10.32
C GLU A 123 25.53 -10.15 9.77
N LYS A 124 25.17 -9.20 8.89
CA LYS A 124 23.82 -9.00 8.34
C LYS A 124 22.76 -9.00 9.44
N LEU A 125 23.00 -8.20 10.45
CA LEU A 125 22.15 -8.18 11.64
C LEU A 125 20.72 -7.74 11.31
N PRO A 126 19.70 -8.37 11.91
CA PRO A 126 18.31 -7.93 11.75
C PRO A 126 18.15 -6.51 12.27
N VAL A 127 17.58 -5.62 11.45
CA VAL A 127 17.47 -4.17 11.73
C VAL A 127 16.84 -3.88 13.10
N LEU A 128 15.71 -4.52 13.42
CA LEU A 128 15.03 -4.31 14.71
C LEU A 128 15.83 -4.86 15.90
N GLY A 129 16.58 -5.95 15.67
CA GLY A 129 17.46 -6.51 16.70
C GLY A 129 18.67 -5.62 16.96
N ALA A 130 19.32 -5.13 15.90
CA ALA A 130 20.42 -4.20 16.00
C ALA A 130 19.98 -2.89 16.67
N LEU A 131 18.82 -2.34 16.26
CA LEU A 131 18.26 -1.12 16.83
C LEU A 131 18.03 -1.24 18.36
N GLY A 132 17.53 -2.40 18.82
CA GLY A 132 17.29 -2.63 20.23
C GLY A 132 18.57 -2.75 21.08
N ALA A 133 19.74 -2.95 20.45
CA ALA A 133 21.04 -3.05 21.13
C ALA A 133 21.87 -1.76 21.01
N LEU A 134 21.43 -0.80 20.19
CA LEU A 134 22.11 0.48 20.01
C LEU A 134 21.83 1.44 21.19
N PRO A 135 22.74 2.40 21.41
CA PRO A 135 22.50 3.50 22.32
C PRO A 135 21.31 4.36 21.85
N GLU A 136 20.75 5.14 22.75
CA GLU A 136 19.59 5.99 22.46
C GLU A 136 19.83 6.96 21.31
N LYS A 137 21.06 7.47 21.19
CA LYS A 137 21.47 8.36 20.10
C LYS A 137 22.27 7.58 19.05
N ILE A 138 21.79 7.57 17.83
CA ILE A 138 22.37 6.85 16.70
C ILE A 138 23.21 7.84 15.86
N SER A 139 24.41 7.44 15.43
CA SER A 139 25.19 8.25 14.50
C SER A 139 24.77 8.04 13.03
N PRO A 140 25.07 9.00 12.13
CA PRO A 140 24.77 8.86 10.71
C PRO A 140 25.36 7.59 10.08
N VAL A 141 26.57 7.21 10.43
CA VAL A 141 27.25 6.02 9.90
C VAL A 141 26.48 4.73 10.29
N VAL A 142 26.07 4.63 11.54
CA VAL A 142 25.27 3.49 12.03
C VAL A 142 23.88 3.49 11.41
N ALA A 143 23.26 4.67 11.24
CA ALA A 143 21.96 4.80 10.60
C ALA A 143 22.00 4.33 9.13
N ALA A 144 23.02 4.70 8.38
CA ALA A 144 23.23 4.24 7.00
C ALA A 144 23.39 2.72 6.94
N ALA A 145 24.20 2.11 7.81
CA ALA A 145 24.39 0.67 7.88
C ALA A 145 23.08 -0.09 8.22
N LEU A 146 22.26 0.47 9.12
CA LEU A 146 20.94 -0.09 9.42
C LEU A 146 20.01 -0.04 8.22
N LEU A 147 20.00 1.08 7.48
CA LEU A 147 19.18 1.24 6.29
C LEU A 147 19.59 0.28 5.18
N GLU A 148 20.89 0.06 4.99
CA GLU A 148 21.38 -0.91 4.00
C GLU A 148 20.86 -2.34 4.26
N GLN A 149 20.72 -2.73 5.53
CA GLN A 149 20.14 -4.01 5.91
C GLN A 149 18.61 -4.01 5.91
N ALA A 150 17.99 -2.82 5.90
CA ALA A 150 16.53 -2.69 5.96
C ALA A 150 15.87 -3.07 4.62
N SER A 151 14.72 -3.72 4.70
CA SER A 151 13.76 -3.73 3.59
C SER A 151 13.10 -2.35 3.44
N GLY A 152 12.55 -2.04 2.26
CA GLY A 152 11.86 -0.78 2.04
C GLY A 152 10.77 -0.50 3.10
N ASN A 153 9.98 -1.51 3.46
CA ASN A 153 8.97 -1.37 4.53
C ASN A 153 9.58 -1.07 5.90
N GLN A 154 10.74 -1.64 6.22
CA GLN A 154 11.45 -1.35 7.47
C GLN A 154 12.04 0.06 7.47
N ALA A 155 12.58 0.52 6.34
CA ALA A 155 13.09 1.89 6.19
C ALA A 155 11.98 2.92 6.45
N VAL A 156 10.77 2.69 5.92
CA VAL A 156 9.61 3.55 6.20
C VAL A 156 9.25 3.57 7.70
N ILE A 157 9.32 2.44 8.39
CA ILE A 157 9.06 2.37 9.83
C ILE A 157 10.12 3.14 10.63
N LEU A 158 11.39 3.08 10.22
CA LEU A 158 12.51 3.76 10.87
C LEU A 158 12.49 5.28 10.67
N ARG A 159 11.73 5.79 9.70
CA ARG A 159 11.67 7.20 9.34
C ARG A 159 11.48 8.11 10.56
N ASN A 160 10.46 7.85 11.39
CA ASN A 160 10.14 8.71 12.53
C ASN A 160 11.29 8.80 13.53
N LEU A 161 11.98 7.67 13.76
CA LEU A 161 13.14 7.65 14.64
C LEU A 161 14.28 8.46 14.06
N PHE A 162 14.56 8.30 12.77
CA PHE A 162 15.66 8.98 12.11
C PHE A 162 15.41 10.48 11.93
N ASP A 163 14.17 10.85 11.68
CA ASP A 163 13.75 12.25 11.61
C ASP A 163 13.86 12.94 12.97
N SER A 164 13.33 12.31 14.04
CA SER A 164 13.43 12.85 15.40
C SER A 164 14.86 13.05 15.91
N GLN A 165 15.81 12.26 15.38
CA GLN A 165 17.24 12.40 15.69
C GLN A 165 18.00 13.29 14.68
N GLY A 166 17.32 13.84 13.67
CA GLY A 166 17.91 14.68 12.63
C GLY A 166 18.81 13.93 11.65
N LEU A 167 18.78 12.58 11.64
CA LEU A 167 19.62 11.74 10.81
C LEU A 167 19.31 11.87 9.32
N LEU A 168 18.07 12.18 8.96
CA LEU A 168 17.66 12.37 7.56
C LEU A 168 18.16 13.68 6.95
N LYS A 169 18.80 14.57 7.75
CA LYS A 169 19.53 15.76 7.25
C LYS A 169 20.93 15.42 6.74
N ASP A 170 21.44 14.23 7.10
CA ASP A 170 22.70 13.73 6.56
C ASP A 170 22.49 13.23 5.12
N LYS A 171 23.34 13.68 4.19
CA LYS A 171 23.19 13.38 2.76
C LYS A 171 23.33 11.89 2.43
N GLU A 172 24.23 11.19 3.11
CA GLU A 172 24.45 9.76 2.90
C GLU A 172 23.25 8.94 3.40
N VAL A 173 22.80 9.24 4.63
CA VAL A 173 21.59 8.60 5.23
C VAL A 173 20.37 8.86 4.36
N LEU A 174 20.15 10.09 3.90
CA LEU A 174 19.03 10.46 3.05
C LEU A 174 19.06 9.70 1.72
N LYS A 175 20.26 9.58 1.10
CA LYS A 175 20.44 8.85 -0.14
C LYS A 175 20.05 7.37 0.01
N VAL A 176 20.60 6.68 1.02
CA VAL A 176 20.29 5.26 1.28
C VAL A 176 18.80 5.08 1.63
N PHE A 177 18.26 5.99 2.44
CA PHE A 177 16.84 5.99 2.77
C PHE A 177 15.95 6.10 1.53
N THR A 178 16.28 7.01 0.61
CA THR A 178 15.56 7.22 -0.65
C THR A 178 15.56 5.97 -1.52
N GLU A 179 16.71 5.32 -1.68
CA GLU A 179 16.83 4.09 -2.46
C GLU A 179 16.01 2.94 -1.85
N LYS A 180 16.01 2.82 -0.53
CA LYS A 180 15.24 1.79 0.17
C LYS A 180 13.74 2.00 0.09
N ILE A 181 13.27 3.23 0.19
CA ILE A 181 11.83 3.55 0.09
C ILE A 181 11.26 3.13 -1.28
N LYS A 182 12.00 3.31 -2.36
CA LYS A 182 11.59 2.86 -3.70
C LYS A 182 11.25 1.37 -3.75
N THR A 183 11.81 0.57 -2.86
CA THR A 183 11.55 -0.87 -2.76
C THR A 183 10.40 -1.24 -1.78
N ALA A 184 9.77 -0.26 -1.13
CA ALA A 184 8.72 -0.50 -0.16
C ALA A 184 7.42 -0.92 -0.85
N LYS A 185 6.84 -2.08 -0.46
CA LYS A 185 5.62 -2.62 -1.09
C LYS A 185 4.31 -2.19 -0.43
N THR A 186 4.29 -1.94 0.88
CA THR A 186 3.04 -1.74 1.63
C THR A 186 3.07 -0.63 2.67
N ALA A 187 4.24 -0.07 2.99
CA ALA A 187 4.37 0.86 4.10
C ALA A 187 4.19 2.34 3.68
N LEU A 188 4.21 2.65 2.38
CA LEU A 188 4.10 4.02 1.87
C LEU A 188 2.75 4.67 2.25
N ASP A 189 1.66 3.90 2.29
CA ASP A 189 0.33 4.37 2.68
C ASP A 189 0.23 4.81 4.15
N ARG A 190 1.14 4.32 5.00
CA ARG A 190 1.21 4.71 6.41
C ARG A 190 1.95 6.02 6.64
N VAL A 191 2.76 6.43 5.67
CA VAL A 191 3.59 7.63 5.78
C VAL A 191 2.76 8.90 5.78
N GLU A 192 1.66 8.93 5.02
CA GLU A 192 0.76 10.09 4.93
C GLU A 192 -0.11 10.29 6.18
N LYS A 193 -0.41 9.21 6.91
CA LYS A 193 -1.20 9.28 8.15
C LYS A 193 -0.40 9.81 9.35
N LEU A 194 0.90 9.91 9.21
CA LEU A 194 1.79 10.43 10.24
C LEU A 194 2.08 11.91 9.93
N ASN A 195 1.05 12.74 10.12
CA ASN A 195 1.14 14.18 10.08
C ASN A 195 2.11 14.68 11.13
N THR A 196 3.36 14.91 10.77
CA THR A 196 4.24 15.77 11.54
C THR A 196 5.35 16.29 10.64
N GLU A 197 5.67 17.53 10.80
CA GLU A 197 6.79 18.35 10.39
C GLU A 197 8.02 17.57 9.85
N VAL A 198 7.85 16.94 8.69
CA VAL A 198 8.94 16.28 7.99
C VAL A 198 9.58 17.30 7.08
N ASP A 199 10.89 17.30 7.04
CA ASP A 199 11.69 18.09 6.12
C ASP A 199 11.14 17.98 4.69
N GLU A 200 10.99 19.12 3.99
CA GLU A 200 10.39 19.20 2.65
C GLU A 200 11.09 18.26 1.65
N ASP A 201 12.39 18.08 1.78
CA ASP A 201 13.17 17.19 0.91
C ASP A 201 12.77 15.72 1.10
N VAL A 202 12.53 15.29 2.34
CA VAL A 202 12.06 13.92 2.64
C VAL A 202 10.62 13.72 2.15
N GLN A 203 9.77 14.74 2.28
CA GLN A 203 8.40 14.69 1.74
C GLN A 203 8.40 14.54 0.21
N LYS A 204 9.26 15.31 -0.47
CA LYS A 204 9.41 15.24 -1.92
C LYS A 204 9.86 13.85 -2.37
N VAL A 205 10.83 13.26 -1.68
CA VAL A 205 11.31 11.91 -1.97
C VAL A 205 10.22 10.86 -1.78
N LEU A 206 9.46 10.96 -0.69
CA LEU A 206 8.33 10.04 -0.43
C LEU A 206 7.23 10.16 -1.48
N LYS A 207 6.87 11.38 -1.89
CA LYS A 207 5.91 11.63 -2.96
C LYS A 207 6.38 11.02 -4.29
N THR A 208 7.65 11.24 -4.65
CA THR A 208 8.22 10.69 -5.89
C THR A 208 8.23 9.16 -5.88
N ALA A 209 8.68 8.54 -4.79
CA ALA A 209 8.70 7.09 -4.65
C ALA A 209 7.28 6.47 -4.71
N LYS A 210 6.30 7.17 -4.15
CA LYS A 210 4.88 6.75 -4.20
C LYS A 210 4.32 6.84 -5.62
N ALA A 211 4.62 7.93 -6.34
CA ALA A 211 4.19 8.11 -7.72
C ALA A 211 4.86 7.09 -8.67
N GLU A 212 6.16 6.83 -8.51
CA GLU A 212 6.87 5.79 -9.27
C GLU A 212 6.25 4.41 -9.04
N LYS A 213 5.96 4.06 -7.77
CA LYS A 213 5.34 2.79 -7.44
C LYS A 213 3.93 2.63 -8.01
N ARG A 214 3.10 3.69 -7.96
CA ARG A 214 1.76 3.65 -8.59
C ARG A 214 1.85 3.37 -10.09
N LYS A 215 2.83 3.98 -10.78
CA LYS A 215 3.09 3.69 -12.20
C LYS A 215 3.47 2.24 -12.44
N ASP A 216 4.27 1.65 -11.56
CA ASP A 216 4.69 0.25 -11.68
C ASP A 216 3.53 -0.72 -11.39
N ASP A 217 2.68 -0.40 -10.41
CA ASP A 217 1.56 -1.26 -9.99
C ASP A 217 0.38 -1.21 -10.97
N VAL A 218 0.10 -0.04 -11.56
CA VAL A 218 -1.03 0.18 -12.50
C VAL A 218 -0.63 -0.16 -13.94
N GLY A 219 0.67 -0.10 -14.26
CA GLY A 219 1.16 -0.19 -15.63
C GLY A 219 0.93 1.12 -16.42
N ASP A 220 1.24 1.09 -17.71
CA ASP A 220 0.98 2.23 -18.60
C ASP A 220 -0.46 2.18 -19.09
N ILE A 221 -1.32 3.03 -18.55
CA ILE A 221 -2.73 3.13 -18.95
C ILE A 221 -2.92 3.91 -20.27
N GLY A 222 -1.83 4.31 -20.92
CA GLY A 222 -1.85 5.00 -22.19
C GLY A 222 -2.40 6.42 -22.11
N ARG A 223 -3.05 6.85 -23.20
CA ARG A 223 -3.73 8.15 -23.24
C ARG A 223 -5.09 8.04 -22.58
N VAL A 224 -5.36 8.93 -21.65
CA VAL A 224 -6.54 8.90 -20.80
C VAL A 224 -7.42 10.12 -21.01
N PHE A 225 -8.72 9.90 -21.07
CA PHE A 225 -9.70 10.98 -20.97
C PHE A 225 -10.53 10.81 -19.70
N VAL A 226 -10.52 11.81 -18.83
CA VAL A 226 -11.32 11.85 -17.60
C VAL A 226 -12.63 12.61 -17.86
N HIS A 227 -13.74 11.91 -17.74
CA HIS A 227 -15.09 12.44 -17.89
C HIS A 227 -15.67 12.75 -16.49
N ILE A 228 -15.91 14.02 -16.18
CA ILE A 228 -16.44 14.46 -14.89
C ILE A 228 -17.92 14.77 -15.04
N ASP A 229 -18.75 13.98 -14.38
CA ASP A 229 -20.18 14.23 -14.32
C ASP A 229 -20.48 15.44 -13.44
N ILE A 230 -21.08 16.46 -14.04
CA ILE A 230 -21.53 17.66 -13.33
C ILE A 230 -23.06 17.80 -13.36
N SER A 231 -23.80 16.70 -13.56
CA SER A 231 -25.25 16.69 -13.43
C SER A 231 -25.71 17.05 -12.02
N GLY A 232 -27.02 17.26 -11.82
CA GLY A 232 -27.55 17.85 -10.59
C GLY A 232 -27.20 17.09 -9.29
N SER A 233 -27.00 15.76 -9.36
CA SER A 233 -26.63 14.91 -8.19
C SER A 233 -25.13 14.90 -7.88
N MET A 234 -24.27 15.49 -8.73
CA MET A 234 -22.84 15.17 -8.80
C MET A 234 -21.90 16.21 -8.16
N TYR A 235 -22.37 17.02 -7.22
CA TYR A 235 -21.51 17.94 -6.48
C TYR A 235 -20.27 17.22 -5.87
N ASN A 236 -20.47 16.05 -5.29
CA ASN A 236 -19.39 15.26 -4.67
C ASN A 236 -18.37 14.73 -5.70
N ALA A 237 -18.78 14.49 -6.95
CA ALA A 237 -17.85 14.07 -8.01
C ALA A 237 -16.90 15.18 -8.41
N ILE A 238 -17.39 16.42 -8.47
CA ILE A 238 -16.56 17.60 -8.74
C ILE A 238 -15.50 17.74 -7.64
N GLU A 239 -15.92 17.67 -6.38
CA GLU A 239 -15.00 17.76 -5.24
C GLU A 239 -14.01 16.59 -5.19
N PHE A 240 -14.45 15.40 -5.60
CA PHE A 240 -13.57 14.25 -5.75
C PHE A 240 -12.52 14.49 -6.86
N ALA A 241 -12.93 14.95 -8.02
CA ALA A 241 -12.02 15.24 -9.14
C ALA A 241 -10.98 16.32 -8.75
N LYS A 242 -11.37 17.37 -8.03
CA LYS A 242 -10.46 18.38 -7.49
C LYS A 242 -9.39 17.79 -6.57
N LYS A 243 -9.76 16.84 -5.71
CA LYS A 243 -8.87 16.24 -4.71
C LYS A 243 -8.00 15.12 -5.26
N ASN A 244 -8.51 14.35 -6.20
CA ASN A 244 -7.90 13.09 -6.66
C ASN A 244 -7.40 13.14 -8.11
N GLY A 245 -7.61 14.23 -8.85
CA GLY A 245 -7.12 14.38 -10.21
C GLY A 245 -5.62 14.20 -10.33
N ALA A 246 -4.85 14.69 -9.35
CA ALA A 246 -3.40 14.51 -9.29
C ALA A 246 -3.02 13.02 -9.17
N ILE A 247 -3.76 12.24 -8.39
CA ILE A 247 -3.54 10.79 -8.22
C ILE A 247 -3.76 10.06 -9.55
N ILE A 248 -4.81 10.42 -10.28
CA ILE A 248 -5.06 9.85 -11.62
C ILE A 248 -3.91 10.22 -12.58
N ALA A 249 -3.48 11.47 -12.57
CA ALA A 249 -2.39 11.93 -13.43
C ALA A 249 -1.04 11.27 -13.11
N GLU A 250 -0.76 10.96 -11.83
CA GLU A 250 0.43 10.22 -11.41
C GLU A 250 0.51 8.81 -12.01
N CYS A 251 -0.61 8.19 -12.36
CA CYS A 251 -0.67 6.88 -13.01
C CYS A 251 -0.44 6.94 -14.53
N ILE A 252 -0.31 8.13 -15.12
CA ILE A 252 -0.17 8.34 -16.55
C ILE A 252 1.28 8.68 -16.87
N LYS A 253 1.81 8.02 -17.89
CA LYS A 253 3.14 8.37 -18.43
C LYS A 253 3.05 9.68 -19.21
N ASN A 254 3.88 10.65 -18.88
CA ASN A 254 3.87 11.99 -19.48
C ASN A 254 2.45 12.61 -19.47
N PRO A 255 1.89 12.93 -18.30
CA PRO A 255 0.52 13.40 -18.20
C PRO A 255 0.29 14.71 -18.99
N GLU A 256 1.31 15.53 -19.21
CA GLU A 256 1.27 16.71 -20.06
C GLU A 256 0.82 16.40 -21.49
N GLU A 257 1.17 15.22 -22.00
CA GLU A 257 0.80 14.78 -23.35
C GLU A 257 -0.43 13.86 -23.36
N ASN A 258 -0.56 13.00 -22.33
CA ASN A 258 -1.45 11.85 -22.34
C ASN A 258 -2.68 11.99 -21.43
N PHE A 259 -2.80 13.08 -20.65
CA PHE A 259 -3.97 13.37 -19.82
C PHE A 259 -4.88 14.37 -20.53
N PHE A 260 -6.16 14.02 -20.66
CA PHE A 260 -7.23 14.86 -21.18
C PHE A 260 -8.43 14.75 -20.24
N TRP A 261 -9.25 15.78 -20.20
CA TRP A 261 -10.46 15.75 -19.42
C TRP A 261 -11.55 16.68 -19.92
N GLY A 262 -12.75 16.40 -19.48
CA GLY A 262 -13.92 17.22 -19.75
C GLY A 262 -14.99 16.97 -18.71
N ALA A 263 -15.87 17.94 -18.55
CA ALA A 263 -17.05 17.83 -17.72
C ALA A 263 -18.28 17.63 -18.60
N PHE A 264 -19.28 16.94 -18.08
CA PHE A 264 -20.52 16.72 -18.79
C PHE A 264 -21.75 16.79 -17.88
N ASN A 265 -22.82 17.31 -18.45
CA ASN A 265 -24.18 17.15 -18.00
C ASN A 265 -25.04 16.73 -19.20
N THR A 266 -26.03 17.51 -19.63
CA THR A 266 -26.70 17.31 -20.95
C THR A 266 -25.77 17.62 -22.13
N SER A 267 -24.74 18.42 -21.93
CA SER A 267 -23.74 18.86 -22.89
C SER A 267 -22.33 18.55 -22.41
N GLY A 268 -21.36 18.44 -23.33
CA GLY A 268 -19.95 18.24 -23.00
C GLY A 268 -19.18 19.56 -22.96
N PHE A 269 -18.25 19.67 -22.03
CA PHE A 269 -17.37 20.82 -21.83
C PHE A 269 -15.94 20.32 -21.72
N ILE A 270 -15.09 20.69 -22.64
CA ILE A 270 -13.66 20.38 -22.56
C ILE A 270 -13.00 21.34 -21.57
N ILE A 271 -12.20 20.81 -20.68
CA ILE A 271 -11.51 21.58 -19.67
C ILE A 271 -10.05 21.73 -20.11
N ASP A 272 -9.51 22.94 -20.00
CA ASP A 272 -8.09 23.17 -20.25
C ASP A 272 -7.22 22.33 -19.32
N LYS A 273 -6.07 21.87 -19.83
CA LYS A 273 -5.11 21.10 -19.00
C LYS A 273 -4.72 21.92 -17.77
N PRO A 274 -4.58 21.26 -16.61
CA PRO A 274 -4.13 21.97 -15.41
C PRO A 274 -2.72 22.53 -15.64
N LYS A 275 -2.44 23.70 -15.11
CA LYS A 275 -1.11 24.32 -15.19
C LYS A 275 -0.03 23.53 -14.44
N SER A 276 -0.44 22.71 -13.49
CA SER A 276 0.37 21.77 -12.75
C SER A 276 -0.44 20.50 -12.51
N PHE A 277 0.18 19.34 -12.63
CA PHE A 277 -0.44 18.03 -12.32
C PHE A 277 -0.41 17.69 -10.84
N GLU A 278 -0.15 18.68 -9.98
CA GLU A 278 -0.34 18.60 -8.55
C GLU A 278 -1.76 19.01 -8.14
N LYS A 279 -2.12 18.72 -6.89
CA LYS A 279 -3.46 18.98 -6.34
C LYS A 279 -3.97 20.43 -6.57
N ASP A 280 -3.11 21.40 -6.37
CA ASP A 280 -3.49 22.80 -6.52
C ASP A 280 -3.80 23.20 -7.97
N GLY A 281 -3.10 22.57 -8.95
CA GLY A 281 -3.39 22.74 -10.36
C GLY A 281 -4.76 22.21 -10.75
N PHE A 282 -5.15 21.04 -10.22
CA PHE A 282 -6.48 20.45 -10.42
C PHE A 282 -7.57 21.25 -9.73
N MET A 283 -7.32 21.72 -8.52
CA MET A 283 -8.26 22.58 -7.80
C MET A 283 -8.50 23.89 -8.55
N ALA A 284 -7.46 24.50 -9.10
CA ALA A 284 -7.56 25.72 -9.87
C ALA A 284 -8.30 25.52 -11.20
N ALA A 285 -8.00 24.46 -11.94
CA ALA A 285 -8.61 24.17 -13.23
C ALA A 285 -10.11 23.81 -13.11
N LEU A 286 -10.53 23.23 -12.01
CA LEU A 286 -11.93 22.89 -11.73
C LEU A 286 -12.65 23.92 -10.87
N TYR A 287 -11.99 25.04 -10.58
CA TYR A 287 -12.63 26.15 -9.84
C TYR A 287 -13.75 26.76 -10.71
N GLY A 288 -14.92 26.83 -10.19
CA GLY A 288 -16.07 27.37 -10.95
C GLY A 288 -16.92 26.32 -11.67
N LEU A 289 -16.55 25.05 -11.64
CA LEU A 289 -17.49 24.00 -12.05
C LEU A 289 -18.59 23.83 -11.00
N HIS A 290 -19.83 23.84 -11.48
CA HIS A 290 -21.02 23.67 -10.66
C HIS A 290 -21.87 22.54 -11.19
N SER A 291 -22.50 21.76 -10.30
CA SER A 291 -23.43 20.72 -10.66
C SER A 291 -24.78 21.29 -11.13
N GLY A 292 -25.36 20.69 -12.17
CA GLY A 292 -26.66 21.04 -12.67
C GLY A 292 -27.03 20.36 -14.00
N GLY A 293 -28.32 20.29 -14.29
CA GLY A 293 -28.85 19.68 -15.50
C GLY A 293 -29.03 18.16 -15.43
N GLY A 294 -29.40 17.58 -16.56
CA GLY A 294 -29.50 16.13 -16.78
C GLY A 294 -28.14 15.50 -17.08
N THR A 295 -28.10 14.23 -17.49
CA THR A 295 -26.88 13.48 -17.67
C THR A 295 -26.79 12.87 -19.08
N ASN A 296 -25.76 13.22 -19.84
CA ASN A 296 -25.33 12.58 -21.07
C ASN A 296 -23.90 12.07 -20.92
N CYS A 297 -23.73 10.82 -20.51
CA CYS A 297 -22.41 10.22 -20.29
C CYS A 297 -21.51 10.24 -21.54
N LEU A 298 -22.08 10.37 -22.74
CA LEU A 298 -21.34 10.39 -24.00
C LEU A 298 -21.07 11.79 -24.54
N ALA A 299 -21.39 12.84 -23.79
CA ALA A 299 -21.27 14.20 -24.29
C ALA A 299 -19.82 14.60 -24.66
N CYS A 300 -18.81 14.04 -23.99
CA CYS A 300 -17.40 14.24 -24.33
C CYS A 300 -16.76 13.05 -25.07
N TYR A 301 -17.53 12.03 -25.45
CA TYR A 301 -17.00 10.80 -26.05
C TYR A 301 -16.21 11.04 -27.34
N LYS A 302 -16.75 11.86 -28.23
CA LYS A 302 -16.12 12.21 -29.52
C LYS A 302 -14.76 12.88 -29.28
N GLU A 303 -14.67 13.78 -28.32
CA GLU A 303 -13.44 14.50 -28.00
C GLU A 303 -12.35 13.57 -27.45
N ALA A 304 -12.73 12.60 -26.62
CA ALA A 304 -11.81 11.58 -26.14
C ALA A 304 -11.20 10.79 -27.33
N ARG A 305 -12.01 10.46 -28.33
CA ARG A 305 -11.54 9.72 -29.53
C ARG A 305 -10.70 10.58 -30.45
N LEU A 306 -11.04 11.86 -30.64
CA LEU A 306 -10.22 12.80 -31.41
C LEU A 306 -8.83 13.00 -30.80
N ASN A 307 -8.71 12.86 -29.49
CA ASN A 307 -7.44 12.88 -28.78
C ASN A 307 -6.75 11.50 -28.73
N ASN A 308 -7.26 10.49 -29.44
CA ASN A 308 -6.74 9.11 -29.42
C ASN A 308 -6.55 8.52 -28.02
N CYS A 309 -7.48 8.79 -27.12
CA CYS A 309 -7.42 8.22 -25.76
C CYS A 309 -7.80 6.74 -25.82
N ASP A 310 -6.98 5.90 -25.21
CA ASP A 310 -7.20 4.46 -25.10
C ASP A 310 -8.12 4.11 -23.93
N THR A 311 -8.02 4.87 -22.86
CA THR A 311 -8.73 4.65 -21.59
C THR A 311 -9.63 5.85 -21.27
N ASP A 312 -10.90 5.58 -20.99
CA ASP A 312 -11.84 6.56 -20.48
C ASP A 312 -12.10 6.33 -19.00
N ILE A 313 -11.96 7.37 -18.18
CA ILE A 313 -12.28 7.34 -16.76
C ILE A 313 -13.51 8.19 -16.53
N TYR A 314 -14.61 7.59 -16.10
CA TYR A 314 -15.86 8.28 -15.77
C TYR A 314 -15.99 8.44 -14.25
N ILE A 315 -16.19 9.66 -13.78
CA ILE A 315 -16.53 9.99 -12.41
C ILE A 315 -18.01 10.33 -12.39
N THR A 316 -18.89 9.37 -12.07
CA THR A 316 -20.35 9.48 -12.31
C THR A 316 -21.14 8.56 -11.37
N ASP A 317 -22.43 8.85 -11.16
CA ASP A 317 -23.40 7.93 -10.55
C ASP A 317 -24.06 6.96 -11.55
N GLN A 318 -23.51 6.91 -12.78
CA GLN A 318 -23.96 6.08 -13.89
C GLN A 318 -25.39 6.41 -14.41
N GLY A 319 -25.97 7.52 -13.97
CA GLY A 319 -27.22 8.05 -14.54
C GLY A 319 -27.01 8.42 -16.00
N HIS A 320 -28.02 8.19 -16.84
CA HIS A 320 -28.03 8.64 -18.22
C HIS A 320 -29.47 8.97 -18.61
N THR A 321 -29.70 10.16 -19.17
CA THR A 321 -31.05 10.68 -19.44
C THR A 321 -31.31 11.01 -20.91
N THR A 322 -30.32 10.79 -21.77
CA THR A 322 -30.36 11.22 -23.21
C THR A 322 -30.20 10.04 -24.15
N GLY A 323 -31.28 9.31 -24.41
CA GLY A 323 -31.25 8.20 -25.36
C GLY A 323 -30.63 6.91 -24.79
N ASP A 324 -30.38 5.92 -25.65
CA ASP A 324 -29.69 4.68 -25.27
C ASP A 324 -28.20 4.78 -25.57
N VAL A 325 -27.38 4.47 -24.56
CA VAL A 325 -25.90 4.56 -24.67
C VAL A 325 -25.36 3.64 -25.75
N ALA A 326 -25.91 2.42 -25.89
CA ALA A 326 -25.41 1.48 -26.89
C ALA A 326 -25.71 1.95 -28.30
N ASP A 327 -26.92 2.45 -28.55
CA ASP A 327 -27.31 2.99 -29.86
C ASP A 327 -26.45 4.21 -30.23
N MET A 328 -26.18 5.08 -29.27
CA MET A 328 -25.32 6.25 -29.48
C MET A 328 -23.88 5.85 -29.83
N ILE A 329 -23.31 4.86 -29.14
CA ILE A 329 -21.94 4.37 -29.44
C ILE A 329 -21.92 3.68 -30.81
N GLN A 330 -22.94 2.90 -31.17
CA GLN A 330 -23.04 2.30 -32.51
C GLN A 330 -23.11 3.35 -33.61
N ASN A 331 -23.78 4.48 -33.37
CA ASN A 331 -23.78 5.62 -34.28
C ASN A 331 -22.39 6.25 -34.42
N PHE A 332 -21.63 6.33 -33.34
CA PHE A 332 -20.23 6.77 -33.42
C PHE A 332 -19.36 5.77 -34.18
N ASP A 333 -19.54 4.47 -33.98
CA ASP A 333 -18.85 3.42 -34.75
C ASP A 333 -19.15 3.56 -36.26
N ALA A 334 -20.42 3.76 -36.63
CA ALA A 334 -20.85 3.95 -37.99
C ALA A 334 -20.24 5.24 -38.64
N ALA A 335 -19.94 6.23 -37.80
CA ALA A 335 -19.23 7.45 -38.21
C ALA A 335 -17.70 7.29 -38.21
N GLY A 336 -17.16 6.08 -37.97
CA GLY A 336 -15.72 5.81 -37.94
C GLY A 336 -15.00 6.27 -36.69
N ILE A 337 -15.73 6.55 -35.62
CA ILE A 337 -15.19 6.95 -34.30
C ILE A 337 -14.92 5.67 -33.51
N PRO A 338 -13.65 5.36 -33.17
CA PRO A 338 -13.30 4.10 -32.52
C PRO A 338 -13.82 4.02 -31.08
N ARG A 339 -13.96 2.79 -30.56
CA ARG A 339 -14.27 2.56 -29.15
C ARG A 339 -13.03 2.71 -28.25
N PRO A 340 -13.20 3.05 -26.96
CA PRO A 340 -12.10 2.97 -26.00
C PRO A 340 -11.67 1.51 -25.81
N LYS A 341 -10.39 1.30 -25.51
CA LYS A 341 -9.88 -0.03 -25.14
C LYS A 341 -10.36 -0.48 -23.76
N THR A 342 -10.53 0.48 -22.86
CA THR A 342 -10.95 0.25 -21.47
C THR A 342 -11.73 1.44 -20.94
N VAL A 343 -12.74 1.16 -20.13
CA VAL A 343 -13.46 2.18 -19.36
C VAL A 343 -13.32 1.88 -17.87
N VAL A 344 -12.99 2.91 -17.08
CA VAL A 344 -12.98 2.86 -15.62
C VAL A 344 -14.11 3.78 -15.13
N ILE A 345 -14.97 3.26 -14.27
CA ILE A 345 -16.04 4.05 -13.64
C ILE A 345 -15.74 4.22 -12.17
N VAL A 346 -15.55 5.46 -11.75
CA VAL A 346 -15.58 5.84 -10.33
C VAL A 346 -17.04 6.07 -9.96
N ASP A 347 -17.61 5.12 -9.22
CA ASP A 347 -19.05 5.00 -9.04
C ASP A 347 -19.56 5.76 -7.82
N PHE A 348 -20.29 6.85 -8.05
CA PHE A 348 -20.95 7.67 -7.05
C PHE A 348 -22.41 7.28 -6.79
N SER A 349 -22.87 6.14 -7.28
CA SER A 349 -24.25 5.67 -7.04
C SER A 349 -24.52 5.29 -5.57
N TYR A 350 -23.48 5.13 -4.74
CA TYR A 350 -23.57 4.77 -3.32
C TYR A 350 -24.50 3.58 -3.04
N GLY A 351 -24.41 2.56 -3.88
CA GLY A 351 -25.20 1.35 -3.71
C GLY A 351 -26.68 1.47 -4.11
N ARG A 352 -27.10 2.55 -4.77
CA ARG A 352 -28.45 2.71 -5.32
C ARG A 352 -28.74 1.78 -6.50
N GLY A 353 -27.77 0.90 -6.84
CA GLY A 353 -27.95 -0.13 -7.86
C GLY A 353 -28.01 0.38 -9.30
N ASN A 354 -27.65 1.64 -9.54
CA ASN A 354 -27.60 2.17 -10.90
C ASN A 354 -26.33 1.67 -11.58
N SER A 355 -26.48 0.71 -12.48
CA SER A 355 -25.39 0.17 -13.30
C SER A 355 -25.73 0.27 -14.80
N TYR A 356 -26.65 1.16 -15.14
CA TYR A 356 -27.13 1.29 -16.52
C TYR A 356 -25.97 1.56 -17.50
N PHE A 357 -25.17 2.57 -17.23
CA PHE A 357 -24.07 2.95 -18.13
C PHE A 357 -23.04 1.80 -18.28
N LYS A 358 -22.61 1.20 -17.19
CA LYS A 358 -21.75 0.01 -17.19
C LYS A 358 -22.33 -1.11 -18.06
N ASN A 359 -23.58 -1.50 -17.80
CA ASN A 359 -24.20 -2.62 -18.50
C ASN A 359 -24.30 -2.39 -20.00
N ARG A 360 -24.51 -1.14 -20.44
CA ARG A 360 -24.56 -0.80 -21.87
C ARG A 360 -23.18 -0.86 -22.53
N LEU A 361 -22.13 -0.46 -21.82
CA LEU A 361 -20.76 -0.60 -22.30
C LEU A 361 -20.33 -2.06 -22.42
N GLU A 362 -20.61 -2.86 -21.40
CA GLU A 362 -20.34 -4.31 -21.40
C GLU A 362 -21.13 -5.06 -22.48
N TYR A 363 -22.37 -4.68 -22.74
CA TYR A 363 -23.17 -5.21 -23.86
C TYR A 363 -22.47 -5.00 -25.21
N LEU A 364 -21.76 -3.90 -25.38
CA LEU A 364 -20.99 -3.59 -26.59
C LEU A 364 -19.60 -4.26 -26.60
N GLY A 365 -19.26 -5.06 -25.60
CA GLY A 365 -17.96 -5.71 -25.47
C GLY A 365 -16.82 -4.79 -25.05
N ILE A 366 -17.13 -3.61 -24.50
CA ILE A 366 -16.13 -2.68 -23.97
C ILE A 366 -15.77 -3.14 -22.54
N PRO A 367 -14.49 -3.41 -22.24
CA PRO A 367 -14.05 -3.77 -20.89
C PRO A 367 -14.31 -2.62 -19.90
N VAL A 368 -15.00 -2.92 -18.79
CA VAL A 368 -15.35 -1.94 -17.77
C VAL A 368 -14.86 -2.38 -16.40
N ALA A 369 -14.10 -1.52 -15.75
CA ALA A 369 -13.76 -1.64 -14.32
C ALA A 369 -14.59 -0.64 -13.52
N VAL A 370 -15.13 -1.05 -12.37
CA VAL A 370 -15.87 -0.15 -11.47
C VAL A 370 -15.12 -0.04 -10.16
N ILE A 371 -14.88 1.18 -9.73
CA ILE A 371 -14.14 1.51 -8.51
C ILE A 371 -15.03 2.40 -7.64
N GLN A 372 -15.13 2.10 -6.37
CA GLN A 372 -15.82 2.98 -5.42
C GLN A 372 -14.93 4.19 -5.08
N PRO A 373 -15.49 5.39 -4.87
CA PRO A 373 -14.71 6.57 -4.51
C PRO A 373 -13.78 6.37 -3.32
N ASP A 374 -14.22 5.60 -2.31
CA ASP A 374 -13.44 5.29 -1.11
C ASP A 374 -12.22 4.41 -1.42
N ALA A 375 -12.27 3.63 -2.50
CA ALA A 375 -11.17 2.79 -2.96
C ALA A 375 -10.07 3.59 -3.68
N LEU A 376 -10.36 4.79 -4.15
CA LEU A 376 -9.40 5.75 -4.72
C LEU A 376 -8.82 6.72 -3.69
N THR A 377 -9.25 6.63 -2.42
CA THR A 377 -8.49 7.27 -1.35
C THR A 377 -7.12 6.61 -1.23
N GLU A 378 -6.13 7.39 -0.85
CA GLU A 378 -4.67 7.13 -0.84
C GLU A 378 -4.18 5.73 -0.43
N SER A 379 -5.06 4.83 -0.01
CA SER A 379 -4.75 3.46 0.43
C SER A 379 -5.14 2.35 -0.56
N ALA A 380 -5.72 2.66 -1.70
CA ALA A 380 -6.27 1.64 -2.62
C ALA A 380 -5.72 1.71 -4.05
N LEU A 381 -4.91 2.69 -4.37
CA LEU A 381 -4.05 2.76 -5.53
C LEU A 381 -2.61 2.52 -5.10
#